data_1a10647c34de4fbb86b3eee8ba57ad0b
#
_entry.id   1a10647c34de4fbb86b3eee8ba57ad0b
#
_cell.length_a   1.000
_cell.length_b   1.000
_cell.length_c   1.000
_cell.angle_alpha   90.00
_cell.angle_beta   90.00
_cell.angle_gamma   90.00
#
_symmetry.space_group_name_H-M   'P 1'
#
loop_
_entity.id
_entity.type
_entity.pdbx_description
1 polymer ?
#
loop_
_entity_poly.entity_id
_entity_poly.type
_entity_poly.pdbx_seq_one_letter_code
_entity_poly.pdbx_strand_id
1 'polypeptide(L)'
;MAKAILKLGPKSLIIKDGEKGSHFFDSTNQFSIKAYPINEVIDTTGAGDAYIGGVLMGKMKGMNILDSMKVGAVTASFCIEGIGIDGLLKVDKEEFNRRLDWMNSNHTS
;
A
#
# COMPACT_ATOMS: atom_id res chain seq x y z
N MET A 1 3.14 -13.87 -15.54
CA MET A 1 2.54 -12.59 -15.96
C MET A 1 3.43 -11.38 -15.66
N ALA A 2 3.87 -11.19 -14.41
CA ALA A 2 4.69 -10.03 -14.04
C ALA A 2 5.97 -9.92 -14.86
N LYS A 3 6.70 -11.03 -15.04
CA LYS A 3 7.93 -11.02 -15.84
C LYS A 3 7.68 -10.65 -17.29
N ALA A 4 6.55 -11.09 -17.85
CA ALA A 4 6.19 -10.75 -19.23
C ALA A 4 5.89 -9.26 -19.36
N ILE A 5 5.22 -8.67 -18.38
CA ILE A 5 4.91 -7.25 -18.37
C ILE A 5 6.20 -6.43 -18.23
N LEU A 6 7.12 -6.85 -17.35
CA LEU A 6 8.41 -6.18 -17.18
C LEU A 6 9.23 -6.17 -18.46
N LYS A 7 9.13 -7.22 -19.27
CA LYS A 7 9.83 -7.28 -20.56
C LYS A 7 9.29 -6.29 -21.57
N LEU A 8 8.07 -5.78 -21.39
CA LEU A 8 7.44 -4.83 -22.29
C LEU A 8 7.86 -3.38 -22.04
N GLY A 9 8.61 -3.13 -20.96
CA GLY A 9 9.16 -1.80 -20.76
C GLY A 9 9.24 -1.26 -19.33
N PRO A 10 8.29 -1.51 -18.42
CA PRO A 10 8.41 -0.92 -17.10
C PRO A 10 9.60 -1.50 -16.33
N LYS A 11 10.28 -0.63 -15.58
CA LYS A 11 11.43 -1.06 -14.76
C LYS A 11 10.98 -1.79 -13.50
N SER A 12 9.77 -1.53 -13.05
CA SER A 12 9.20 -2.17 -11.87
C SER A 12 7.68 -2.24 -12.00
N LEU A 13 7.09 -3.14 -11.25
CA LEU A 13 5.66 -3.39 -11.29
C LEU A 13 5.14 -3.67 -9.88
N ILE A 14 4.02 -3.04 -9.53
CA ILE A 14 3.30 -3.35 -8.30
C ILE A 14 1.95 -3.92 -8.70
N ILE A 15 1.64 -5.12 -8.19
CA ILE A 15 0.34 -5.75 -8.39
C ILE A 15 -0.37 -5.77 -7.05
N LYS A 16 -1.57 -5.18 -7.00
CA LYS A 16 -2.41 -5.21 -5.81
C LYS A 16 -3.36 -6.39 -5.91
N ASP A 17 -3.55 -7.11 -4.83
CA ASP A 17 -4.37 -8.31 -4.78
C ASP A 17 -5.35 -8.26 -3.60
N GLY A 18 -6.02 -7.11 -3.43
CA GLY A 18 -7.06 -6.93 -2.43
C GLY A 18 -6.61 -7.30 -1.04
N GLU A 19 -7.34 -8.22 -0.40
CA GLU A 19 -7.06 -8.68 0.96
C GLU A 19 -5.72 -9.39 1.09
N LYS A 20 -5.21 -9.91 -0.01
CA LYS A 20 -3.93 -10.65 -0.01
C LYS A 20 -2.72 -9.74 0.00
N GLY A 21 -2.93 -8.42 -0.13
CA GLY A 21 -1.85 -7.46 -0.10
C GLY A 21 -1.37 -7.06 -1.48
N SER A 22 -0.09 -6.76 -1.58
CA SER A 22 0.50 -6.31 -2.85
C SER A 22 1.84 -6.96 -3.09
N HIS A 23 2.22 -7.02 -4.36
CA HIS A 23 3.42 -7.69 -4.82
C HIS A 23 4.27 -6.73 -5.64
N PHE A 24 5.56 -6.71 -5.38
CA PHE A 24 6.51 -5.89 -6.12
C PHE A 24 7.42 -6.78 -6.96
N PHE A 25 7.65 -6.36 -8.19
CA PHE A 25 8.56 -7.04 -9.12
C PHE A 25 9.44 -6.03 -9.82
N ASP A 26 10.74 -6.30 -9.89
CA ASP A 26 11.63 -5.62 -10.84
C ASP A 26 12.59 -6.66 -11.40
N SER A 27 13.62 -6.22 -12.12
CA SER A 27 14.54 -7.13 -12.80
C SER A 27 15.36 -7.99 -11.83
N THR A 28 15.52 -7.54 -10.59
CA THR A 28 16.40 -8.20 -9.61
C THR A 28 15.69 -8.57 -8.31
N ASN A 29 14.56 -7.93 -8.01
CA ASN A 29 13.88 -8.08 -6.72
C ASN A 29 12.42 -8.47 -6.90
N GLN A 30 11.94 -9.29 -5.97
CA GLN A 30 10.54 -9.67 -5.88
C GLN A 30 10.19 -9.83 -4.42
N PHE A 31 9.14 -9.13 -3.97
CA PHE A 31 8.66 -9.29 -2.60
C PHE A 31 7.16 -8.94 -2.51
N SER A 32 6.56 -9.34 -1.41
CA SER A 32 5.14 -9.11 -1.15
C SER A 32 4.98 -8.48 0.23
N ILE A 33 3.95 -7.66 0.40
CA ILE A 33 3.54 -7.17 1.71
C ILE A 33 2.07 -7.49 1.92
N LYS A 34 1.70 -7.71 3.19
CA LYS A 34 0.31 -7.95 3.57
C LYS A 34 -0.49 -6.66 3.48
N ALA A 35 -1.79 -6.80 3.22
CA ALA A 35 -2.71 -5.69 3.44
C ALA A 35 -2.86 -5.46 4.94
N TYR A 36 -3.12 -4.22 5.36
CA TYR A 36 -3.45 -3.97 6.75
C TYR A 36 -4.81 -4.60 7.05
N PRO A 37 -4.95 -5.40 8.11
CA PRO A 37 -6.22 -6.10 8.40
C PRO A 37 -7.31 -5.12 8.83
N ILE A 38 -8.48 -5.25 8.22
CA ILE A 38 -9.66 -4.43 8.51
C ILE A 38 -10.80 -5.37 8.91
N ASN A 39 -11.37 -5.14 10.10
CA ASN A 39 -12.46 -5.97 10.59
C ASN A 39 -13.77 -5.73 9.85
N GLU A 40 -13.99 -4.51 9.42
CA GLU A 40 -15.22 -4.12 8.74
C GLU A 40 -14.89 -3.32 7.49
N VAL A 41 -15.15 -3.94 6.34
CA VAL A 41 -14.97 -3.29 5.04
C VAL A 41 -16.26 -2.56 4.70
N ILE A 42 -16.21 -1.23 4.68
CA ILE A 42 -17.37 -0.39 4.38
C ILE A 42 -17.41 -0.05 2.90
N ASP A 43 -16.26 0.34 2.34
CA ASP A 43 -16.21 0.78 0.94
C ASP A 43 -14.81 0.56 0.39
N THR A 44 -14.71 -0.15 -0.74
CA THR A 44 -13.43 -0.37 -1.42
C THR A 44 -13.20 0.64 -2.54
N THR A 45 -14.17 1.52 -2.80
CA THR A 45 -14.05 2.53 -3.85
C THR A 45 -12.91 3.50 -3.52
N GLY A 46 -12.00 3.67 -4.44
CA GLY A 46 -10.87 4.58 -4.25
C GLY A 46 -9.72 4.03 -3.43
N ALA A 47 -9.83 2.81 -2.89
CA ALA A 47 -8.75 2.23 -2.10
C ALA A 47 -7.47 2.06 -2.94
N GLY A 48 -7.62 1.73 -4.22
CA GLY A 48 -6.50 1.63 -5.14
C GLY A 48 -5.79 2.95 -5.33
N ASP A 49 -6.54 4.03 -5.50
CA ASP A 49 -5.98 5.37 -5.66
C ASP A 49 -5.30 5.83 -4.36
N ALA A 50 -5.92 5.53 -3.21
CA ALA A 50 -5.35 5.85 -1.91
C ALA A 50 -4.01 5.10 -1.71
N TYR A 51 -3.95 3.84 -2.12
CA TYR A 51 -2.72 3.06 -2.05
C TYR A 51 -1.60 3.73 -2.88
N ILE A 52 -1.90 4.05 -4.12
CA ILE A 52 -0.92 4.70 -5.02
C ILE A 52 -0.48 6.04 -4.44
N GLY A 53 -1.41 6.83 -3.93
CA GLY A 53 -1.09 8.11 -3.29
C GLY A 53 -0.15 7.94 -2.12
N GLY A 54 -0.38 6.93 -1.27
CA GLY A 54 0.50 6.63 -0.15
C GLY A 54 1.90 6.21 -0.58
N VAL A 55 1.99 5.36 -1.61
CA VAL A 55 3.28 4.95 -2.17
C VAL A 55 4.05 6.16 -2.68
N LEU A 56 3.38 7.03 -3.44
CA LEU A 56 4.02 8.23 -3.98
C LEU A 56 4.50 9.15 -2.86
N MET A 57 3.70 9.32 -1.81
CA MET A 57 4.10 10.13 -0.67
C MET A 57 5.36 9.58 -0.01
N GLY A 58 5.45 8.27 0.18
CA GLY A 58 6.63 7.64 0.73
C GLY A 58 7.86 7.86 -0.14
N LYS A 59 7.71 7.72 -1.45
CA LYS A 59 8.82 7.96 -2.39
C LYS A 59 9.27 9.41 -2.35
N MET A 60 8.34 10.35 -2.27
CA MET A 60 8.66 11.78 -2.19
C MET A 60 9.42 12.13 -0.92
N LYS A 61 9.20 11.37 0.15
CA LYS A 61 9.94 11.56 1.42
C LYS A 61 11.26 10.80 1.45
N GLY A 62 11.65 10.17 0.35
CA GLY A 62 12.91 9.46 0.24
C GLY A 62 12.90 8.03 0.78
N MET A 63 11.73 7.47 1.03
CA MET A 63 11.62 6.08 1.48
C MET A 63 11.94 5.11 0.36
N ASN A 64 12.45 3.92 0.69
CA ASN A 64 12.59 2.87 -0.29
C ASN A 64 11.22 2.34 -0.71
N ILE A 65 11.19 1.52 -1.76
CA ILE A 65 9.91 1.05 -2.29
C ILE A 65 9.13 0.20 -1.27
N LEU A 66 9.81 -0.63 -0.51
CA LEU A 66 9.15 -1.47 0.49
C LEU A 66 8.42 -0.62 1.53
N ASP A 67 9.11 0.37 2.11
CA ASP A 67 8.51 1.26 3.10
C ASP A 67 7.40 2.12 2.48
N SER A 68 7.58 2.55 1.24
CA SER A 68 6.56 3.30 0.51
C SER A 68 5.29 2.47 0.32
N MET A 69 5.43 1.18 0.02
CA MET A 69 4.27 0.28 -0.12
C MET A 69 3.55 0.09 1.20
N LYS A 70 4.27 0.08 2.32
CA LYS A 70 3.64 0.02 3.65
C LYS A 70 2.81 1.27 3.91
N VAL A 71 3.30 2.44 3.55
CA VAL A 71 2.53 3.68 3.64
C VAL A 71 1.28 3.59 2.77
N GLY A 72 1.41 3.06 1.57
CA GLY A 72 0.27 2.84 0.67
C GLY A 72 -0.77 1.92 1.29
N ALA A 73 -0.35 0.81 1.90
CA ALA A 73 -1.26 -0.15 2.53
C ALA A 73 -2.02 0.48 3.70
N VAL A 74 -1.34 1.28 4.51
CA VAL A 74 -1.99 1.98 5.63
C VAL A 74 -2.99 3.01 5.11
N THR A 75 -2.60 3.78 4.09
CA THR A 75 -3.49 4.79 3.50
C THR A 75 -4.75 4.13 2.94
N ALA A 76 -4.60 3.01 2.22
CA ALA A 76 -5.73 2.27 1.68
C ALA A 76 -6.64 1.73 2.79
N SER A 77 -6.08 1.32 3.94
CA SER A 77 -6.86 0.78 5.03
C SER A 77 -7.89 1.78 5.57
N PHE A 78 -7.54 3.06 5.65
CA PHE A 78 -8.48 4.09 6.06
C PHE A 78 -9.60 4.27 5.03
N CYS A 79 -9.25 4.20 3.74
CA CYS A 79 -10.24 4.32 2.68
C CYS A 79 -11.26 3.16 2.74
N ILE A 80 -10.78 1.94 2.97
CA ILE A 80 -11.63 0.75 3.06
C ILE A 80 -12.62 0.86 4.23
N GLU A 81 -12.22 1.52 5.31
CA GLU A 81 -13.10 1.75 6.46
C GLU A 81 -14.14 2.85 6.21
N GLY A 82 -14.24 3.36 4.98
CA GLY A 82 -15.23 4.37 4.63
C GLY A 82 -14.78 5.79 4.89
N ILE A 83 -13.49 6.01 5.18
CA ILE A 83 -12.93 7.33 5.37
C ILE A 83 -12.60 7.91 4.00
N GLY A 84 -13.35 8.92 3.57
CA GLY A 84 -13.09 9.60 2.30
C GLY A 84 -11.86 10.49 2.37
N ILE A 85 -11.57 11.17 1.25
CA ILE A 85 -10.38 12.03 1.15
C ILE A 85 -10.37 13.07 2.26
N ASP A 86 -11.52 13.69 2.56
CA ASP A 86 -11.61 14.66 3.64
C ASP A 86 -11.29 14.05 4.99
N GLY A 87 -11.71 12.81 5.21
CA GLY A 87 -11.41 12.07 6.43
C GLY A 87 -9.93 11.74 6.54
N LEU A 88 -9.29 11.39 5.42
CA LEU A 88 -7.86 11.10 5.40
C LEU A 88 -7.03 12.31 5.85
N LEU A 89 -7.46 13.51 5.48
CA LEU A 89 -6.77 14.73 5.89
C LEU A 89 -6.89 14.99 7.39
N LYS A 90 -7.85 14.35 8.04
CA LYS A 90 -8.12 14.50 9.47
C LYS A 90 -7.71 13.28 10.29
N VAL A 91 -7.12 12.29 9.64
CA VAL A 91 -6.71 11.06 10.33
C VAL A 91 -5.72 11.40 11.44
N ASP A 92 -5.96 10.82 12.62
CA ASP A 92 -5.07 10.97 13.76
C ASP A 92 -3.70 10.38 13.39
N LYS A 93 -2.67 11.20 13.57
CA LYS A 93 -1.30 10.81 13.29
C LYS A 93 -0.88 9.60 14.12
N GLU A 94 -1.38 9.49 15.35
CA GLU A 94 -1.07 8.34 16.21
C GLU A 94 -1.65 7.05 15.65
N GLU A 95 -2.87 7.07 15.14
CA GLU A 95 -3.49 5.89 14.54
C GLU A 95 -2.77 5.49 13.25
N PHE A 96 -2.39 6.47 12.43
CA PHE A 96 -1.61 6.21 11.21
C PHE A 96 -0.29 5.52 11.57
N ASN A 97 0.43 6.06 12.53
CA ASN A 97 1.71 5.51 12.97
C ASN A 97 1.56 4.12 13.60
N ARG A 98 0.48 3.89 14.33
CA ARG A 98 0.21 2.57 14.90
C ARG A 98 0.03 1.52 13.81
N ARG A 99 -0.72 1.84 12.76
CA ARG A 99 -0.90 0.93 11.64
C ARG A 99 0.39 0.71 10.87
N LEU A 100 1.18 1.76 10.72
CA LEU A 100 2.48 1.64 10.06
C LEU A 100 3.42 0.75 10.87
N ASP A 101 3.43 0.88 12.20
CA ASP A 101 4.21 0.02 13.07
C ASP A 101 3.80 -1.44 12.95
N TRP A 102 2.49 -1.69 12.85
CA TRP A 102 2.00 -3.04 12.62
C TRP A 102 2.54 -3.58 11.28
N MET A 103 2.52 -2.78 10.23
CA MET A 103 3.06 -3.18 8.93
C MET A 103 4.54 -3.48 9.01
N ASN A 104 5.30 -2.70 9.78
CA ASN A 104 6.73 -2.93 9.94
C ASN A 104 7.03 -4.26 10.64
N SER A 105 6.15 -4.72 11.50
CA SER A 105 6.30 -6.00 12.23
C SER A 105 5.71 -7.18 11.47
N ASN A 106 4.77 -6.97 10.53
CA ASN A 106 3.97 -8.02 9.92
C ASN A 106 3.87 -7.91 8.41
N HIS A 107 4.80 -7.22 7.74
CA HIS A 107 4.66 -6.88 6.34
C HIS A 107 4.82 -8.07 5.38
N THR A 108 5.45 -9.13 5.81
CA THR A 108 5.71 -10.30 4.95
C THR A 108 4.54 -11.25 4.99
N SER A 109 4.02 -11.62 3.84
CA SER A 109 2.94 -12.59 3.72
C SER A 109 3.47 -14.02 3.63
#